data_1ea60e2a7d4172d73ddd646fdd48f85d
#
_entry.id   1ea60e2a7d4172d73ddd646fdd48f85d
#
_cell.length_a   1.000
_cell.length_b   1.000
_cell.length_c   1.000
_cell.angle_alpha   90.00
_cell.angle_beta   90.00
_cell.angle_gamma   90.00
#
_symmetry.space_group_name_H-M   'P 1'
#
loop_
_entity.id
_entity.type
_entity.pdbx_description
1 polymer ?
#
loop_
_entity_poly.entity_id
_entity_poly.type
_entity_poly.pdbx_seq_one_letter_code
_entity_poly.pdbx_strand_id
1 'polypeptide(L)'
;MSNNAPESFSLTYRIRYDECGAGGVVRASVYVRLLQEMAFEHSTACGYPPDWNIARGLFWLARRVRLMVEAPARHGDALVCTTRLLGARRILARRLGTVRRGDNDTPVATGVVDWILTQNGTTPVRIPEEVAATFPGMERTVAPLPLEEPDPPAGVPEACLWVRTSDADAMAHANHAVYLDLLDDAVFRAGGGPVIAAHPRTYDLQYHAAAPVGAALRDLAWAEGGTWHYRLATPEGLLILHGRLVASA
;
A
#
# COMPACT_ATOMS: atom_id res chain seq x y z
N MET A 1 -29.10 -5.02 19.75
CA MET A 1 -28.87 -3.77 18.97
C MET A 1 -28.39 -4.20 17.61
N SER A 2 -29.11 -3.90 16.51
CA SER A 2 -28.68 -4.24 15.18
C SER A 2 -27.38 -3.49 14.90
N ASN A 3 -26.32 -4.25 14.62
CA ASN A 3 -25.01 -3.69 14.29
C ASN A 3 -25.15 -2.97 12.93
N ASN A 4 -25.29 -1.65 12.95
CA ASN A 4 -25.50 -0.82 11.77
C ASN A 4 -24.15 -0.34 11.19
N ALA A 5 -23.09 -1.15 11.35
CA ALA A 5 -21.77 -0.82 10.81
C ALA A 5 -21.83 -0.87 9.28
N PRO A 6 -21.32 0.14 8.58
CA PRO A 6 -21.38 0.21 7.11
C PRO A 6 -20.53 -0.90 6.47
N GLU A 7 -21.03 -1.55 5.41
CA GLU A 7 -20.28 -2.57 4.66
C GLU A 7 -19.13 -1.96 3.84
N SER A 8 -19.28 -0.70 3.45
CA SER A 8 -18.29 0.07 2.70
C SER A 8 -18.26 1.52 3.17
N PHE A 9 -17.16 2.19 2.89
CA PHE A 9 -16.98 3.61 3.16
C PHE A 9 -16.51 4.32 1.90
N SER A 10 -17.03 5.51 1.65
CA SER A 10 -16.65 6.33 0.48
C SER A 10 -16.38 7.77 0.91
N LEU A 11 -15.38 8.37 0.28
CA LEU A 11 -15.10 9.80 0.41
C LEU A 11 -14.77 10.39 -0.97
N THR A 12 -14.96 11.69 -1.11
CA THR A 12 -14.49 12.47 -2.27
C THR A 12 -13.18 13.14 -1.91
N TYR A 13 -12.16 12.97 -2.75
CA TYR A 13 -10.85 13.56 -2.60
C TYR A 13 -10.48 14.41 -3.81
N ARG A 14 -9.94 15.61 -3.58
CA ARG A 14 -9.43 16.48 -4.64
C ARG A 14 -7.91 16.41 -4.67
N ILE A 15 -7.35 16.00 -5.81
CA ILE A 15 -5.89 15.86 -6.00
C ILE A 15 -5.19 17.20 -5.82
N ARG A 16 -4.17 17.22 -4.97
CA ARG A 16 -3.34 18.41 -4.69
C ARG A 16 -2.15 18.46 -5.66
N TYR A 17 -1.58 19.66 -5.81
CA TYR A 17 -0.45 19.89 -6.70
C TYR A 17 0.80 19.08 -6.29
N ASP A 18 1.09 19.02 -5.00
CA ASP A 18 2.24 18.31 -4.42
C ASP A 18 2.16 16.77 -4.49
N GLU A 19 1.01 16.22 -4.90
CA GLU A 19 0.78 14.80 -5.10
C GLU A 19 1.12 14.32 -6.52
N CYS A 20 1.36 15.27 -7.42
CA CYS A 20 1.71 14.98 -8.82
C CYS A 20 3.23 14.89 -9.01
N GLY A 21 3.66 13.97 -9.88
CA GLY A 21 5.04 13.87 -10.35
C GLY A 21 5.34 14.87 -11.46
N ALA A 22 6.58 14.80 -12.01
CA ALA A 22 7.07 15.70 -13.05
C ALA A 22 6.20 15.78 -14.32
N GLY A 23 5.48 14.72 -14.66
CA GLY A 23 4.51 14.68 -15.78
C GLY A 23 3.14 15.29 -15.46
N GLY A 24 2.93 15.88 -14.28
CA GLY A 24 1.65 16.40 -13.82
C GLY A 24 0.61 15.32 -13.52
N VAL A 25 1.02 14.06 -13.45
CA VAL A 25 0.19 12.91 -13.14
C VAL A 25 0.40 12.50 -11.68
N VAL A 26 -0.66 12.09 -11.00
CA VAL A 26 -0.62 11.62 -9.61
C VAL A 26 0.33 10.44 -9.47
N ARG A 27 1.20 10.50 -8.45
CA ARG A 27 2.11 9.41 -8.11
C ARG A 27 1.34 8.20 -7.57
N ALA A 28 1.81 6.98 -7.86
CA ALA A 28 1.17 5.73 -7.42
C ALA A 28 1.04 5.65 -5.88
N SER A 29 2.00 6.19 -5.15
CA SER A 29 2.00 6.26 -3.68
C SER A 29 0.81 7.00 -3.10
N VAL A 30 0.27 8.00 -3.81
CA VAL A 30 -0.90 8.77 -3.37
C VAL A 30 -2.13 7.87 -3.29
N TYR A 31 -2.34 7.00 -4.26
CA TYR A 31 -3.45 6.06 -4.20
C TYR A 31 -3.35 5.13 -2.99
N VAL A 32 -2.15 4.65 -2.65
CA VAL A 32 -1.95 3.80 -1.46
C VAL A 32 -2.22 4.57 -0.17
N ARG A 33 -1.84 5.86 -0.08
CA ARG A 33 -2.22 6.74 1.04
C ARG A 33 -3.74 6.90 1.16
N LEU A 34 -4.43 7.08 0.03
CA LEU A 34 -5.90 7.15 0.01
C LEU A 34 -6.53 5.81 0.48
N LEU A 35 -5.99 4.67 0.04
CA LEU A 35 -6.45 3.36 0.51
C LEU A 35 -6.27 3.19 2.03
N GLN A 36 -5.16 3.68 2.59
CA GLN A 36 -4.92 3.68 4.03
C GLN A 36 -5.91 4.58 4.77
N GLU A 37 -6.09 5.81 4.32
CA GLU A 37 -6.99 6.78 4.93
C GLU A 37 -8.42 6.24 4.96
N MET A 38 -8.92 5.73 3.84
CA MET A 38 -10.25 5.12 3.79
C MET A 38 -10.39 3.91 4.72
N ALA A 39 -9.30 3.15 4.95
CA ALA A 39 -9.33 2.02 5.88
C ALA A 39 -9.50 2.50 7.33
N PHE A 40 -8.84 3.60 7.71
CA PHE A 40 -9.00 4.24 9.02
C PHE A 40 -10.41 4.81 9.21
N GLU A 41 -10.89 5.58 8.23
CA GLU A 41 -12.22 6.18 8.27
C GLU A 41 -13.33 5.12 8.34
N HIS A 42 -13.22 4.05 7.54
CA HIS A 42 -14.17 2.94 7.61
C HIS A 42 -14.12 2.23 8.97
N SER A 43 -12.92 2.02 9.53
CA SER A 43 -12.78 1.41 10.86
C SER A 43 -13.40 2.29 11.94
N THR A 44 -13.23 3.60 11.85
CA THR A 44 -13.85 4.59 12.75
C THR A 44 -15.38 4.53 12.64
N ALA A 45 -15.91 4.50 11.42
CA ALA A 45 -17.36 4.38 11.19
C ALA A 45 -17.95 3.06 11.71
N CYS A 46 -17.12 2.00 11.80
CA CYS A 46 -17.48 0.72 12.40
C CYS A 46 -17.28 0.66 13.93
N GLY A 47 -16.86 1.77 14.58
CA GLY A 47 -16.66 1.84 16.02
C GLY A 47 -15.23 1.53 16.51
N TYR A 48 -14.26 1.44 15.60
CA TYR A 48 -12.86 1.14 15.89
C TYR A 48 -11.92 2.29 15.43
N PRO A 49 -12.01 3.48 16.06
CA PRO A 49 -11.13 4.60 15.73
C PRO A 49 -9.67 4.30 16.10
N PRO A 50 -8.69 5.09 15.61
CA PRO A 50 -7.28 4.91 15.94
C PRO A 50 -7.01 4.83 17.43
N ASP A 51 -7.64 5.65 18.25
CA ASP A 51 -7.47 5.68 19.71
C ASP A 51 -7.89 4.36 20.37
N TRP A 52 -8.91 3.68 19.83
CA TRP A 52 -9.33 2.37 20.32
C TRP A 52 -8.22 1.33 20.14
N ASN A 53 -7.52 1.37 19.00
CA ASN A 53 -6.39 0.49 18.69
C ASN A 53 -5.18 0.87 19.57
N ILE A 54 -4.82 2.14 19.64
CA ILE A 54 -3.67 2.65 20.39
C ILE A 54 -3.78 2.30 21.89
N ALA A 55 -4.96 2.50 22.48
CA ALA A 55 -5.22 2.16 23.89
C ALA A 55 -5.00 0.67 24.22
N ARG A 56 -5.04 -0.20 23.21
CA ARG A 56 -4.81 -1.64 23.31
C ARG A 56 -3.44 -2.09 22.81
N GLY A 57 -2.60 -1.15 22.36
CA GLY A 57 -1.31 -1.44 21.73
C GLY A 57 -1.45 -2.22 20.42
N LEU A 58 -2.61 -2.09 19.74
CA LEU A 58 -2.89 -2.80 18.49
C LEU A 58 -2.54 -1.92 17.29
N PHE A 59 -1.85 -2.50 16.31
CA PHE A 59 -1.45 -1.79 15.09
C PHE A 59 -1.67 -2.67 13.86
N TRP A 60 -2.28 -2.10 12.83
CA TRP A 60 -2.42 -2.73 11.53
C TRP A 60 -1.24 -2.38 10.64
N LEU A 61 -0.46 -3.37 10.24
CA LEU A 61 0.68 -3.21 9.34
C LEU A 61 0.33 -3.76 7.96
N ALA A 62 0.68 -3.02 6.90
CA ALA A 62 0.57 -3.53 5.55
C ALA A 62 1.53 -4.71 5.35
N ARG A 63 1.01 -5.84 4.87
CA ARG A 63 1.79 -7.04 4.54
C ARG A 63 1.96 -7.20 3.05
N ARG A 64 0.94 -6.82 2.26
CA ARG A 64 0.97 -6.82 0.81
C ARG A 64 0.09 -5.69 0.28
N VAL A 65 0.55 -5.05 -0.76
CA VAL A 65 -0.21 -4.09 -1.55
C VAL A 65 -0.16 -4.52 -3.00
N ARG A 66 -1.33 -4.70 -3.63
CA ARG A 66 -1.47 -4.79 -5.06
C ARG A 66 -2.29 -3.60 -5.53
N LEU A 67 -1.69 -2.75 -6.35
CA LEU A 67 -2.30 -1.54 -6.89
C LEU A 67 -2.27 -1.59 -8.41
N MET A 68 -3.41 -1.52 -9.06
CA MET A 68 -3.53 -1.26 -10.48
C MET A 68 -3.89 0.21 -10.67
N VAL A 69 -3.08 0.95 -11.43
CA VAL A 69 -3.36 2.31 -11.88
C VAL A 69 -3.86 2.22 -13.32
N GLU A 70 -5.16 2.41 -13.50
CA GLU A 70 -5.88 2.15 -14.75
C GLU A 70 -5.83 3.34 -15.69
N ALA A 71 -5.94 4.55 -15.13
CA ALA A 71 -5.92 5.79 -15.89
C ALA A 71 -5.17 6.90 -15.13
N PRO A 72 -4.56 7.86 -15.83
CA PRO A 72 -3.91 9.00 -15.20
C PRO A 72 -4.93 9.92 -14.53
N ALA A 73 -4.66 10.36 -13.29
CA ALA A 73 -5.32 11.48 -12.66
C ALA A 73 -4.35 12.66 -12.52
N ARG A 74 -4.85 13.88 -12.40
CA ARG A 74 -4.07 15.12 -12.42
C ARG A 74 -4.49 16.05 -11.29
N HIS A 75 -3.68 17.05 -11.03
CA HIS A 75 -4.02 18.13 -10.11
C HIS A 75 -5.42 18.69 -10.38
N GLY A 76 -6.21 18.80 -9.33
CA GLY A 76 -7.57 19.35 -9.38
C GLY A 76 -8.67 18.34 -9.69
N ASP A 77 -8.33 17.13 -10.16
CA ASP A 77 -9.32 16.08 -10.36
C ASP A 77 -10.02 15.74 -9.03
N ALA A 78 -11.35 15.63 -9.07
CA ALA A 78 -12.15 15.11 -7.98
C ALA A 78 -12.29 13.59 -8.14
N LEU A 79 -11.89 12.85 -7.13
CA LEU A 79 -11.92 11.38 -7.11
C LEU A 79 -12.89 10.88 -6.04
N VAL A 80 -13.70 9.90 -6.38
CA VAL A 80 -14.51 9.14 -5.43
C VAL A 80 -13.72 7.89 -5.05
N CYS A 81 -13.36 7.82 -3.79
CA CYS A 81 -12.60 6.72 -3.22
C CYS A 81 -13.53 5.87 -2.36
N THR A 82 -13.55 4.55 -2.59
CA THR A 82 -14.41 3.62 -1.84
C THR A 82 -13.59 2.47 -1.30
N THR A 83 -13.86 2.05 -0.06
CA THR A 83 -13.24 0.85 0.54
C THR A 83 -14.26 -0.10 1.14
N ARG A 84 -13.94 -1.37 1.11
CA ARG A 84 -14.66 -2.43 1.85
C ARG A 84 -13.71 -3.55 2.26
N LEU A 85 -14.10 -4.31 3.29
CA LEU A 85 -13.40 -5.51 3.67
C LEU A 85 -13.78 -6.66 2.73
N LEU A 86 -12.80 -7.36 2.17
CA LEU A 86 -13.02 -8.58 1.38
C LEU A 86 -13.15 -9.80 2.27
N GLY A 87 -12.47 -9.81 3.41
CA GLY A 87 -12.49 -10.89 4.37
C GLY A 87 -11.29 -10.84 5.31
N ALA A 88 -11.28 -11.78 6.27
CA ALA A 88 -10.25 -11.88 7.27
C ALA A 88 -9.86 -13.34 7.56
N ARG A 89 -8.69 -13.55 8.17
CA ARG A 89 -8.25 -14.84 8.67
C ARG A 89 -7.26 -14.68 9.81
N ARG A 90 -7.66 -15.07 11.00
CA ARG A 90 -6.79 -15.03 12.21
C ARG A 90 -6.22 -13.65 12.51
N ILE A 91 -5.09 -13.32 11.90
CA ILE A 91 -4.32 -12.08 12.08
C ILE A 91 -4.42 -11.14 10.89
N LEU A 92 -4.96 -11.61 9.77
CA LEU A 92 -4.96 -10.93 8.47
C LEU A 92 -6.35 -10.42 8.12
N ALA A 93 -6.42 -9.19 7.63
CA ALA A 93 -7.60 -8.59 7.03
C ALA A 93 -7.26 -8.07 5.63
N ARG A 94 -8.07 -8.42 4.62
CA ARG A 94 -7.91 -7.98 3.24
C ARG A 94 -8.95 -6.95 2.87
N ARG A 95 -8.50 -5.80 2.40
CA ARG A 95 -9.37 -4.72 1.93
C ARG A 95 -9.22 -4.50 0.43
N LEU A 96 -10.35 -4.20 -0.21
CA LEU A 96 -10.41 -3.64 -1.55
C LEU A 96 -10.65 -2.13 -1.42
N GLY A 97 -9.92 -1.35 -2.21
CA GLY A 97 -10.23 0.04 -2.44
C GLY A 97 -10.32 0.32 -3.93
N THR A 98 -11.24 1.18 -4.32
CA THR A 98 -11.41 1.66 -5.68
C THR A 98 -11.38 3.18 -5.72
N VAL A 99 -10.76 3.72 -6.74
CA VAL A 99 -10.67 5.16 -6.99
C VAL A 99 -11.23 5.43 -8.38
N ARG A 100 -12.22 6.29 -8.47
CA ARG A 100 -12.94 6.61 -9.71
C ARG A 100 -13.01 8.11 -9.88
N ARG A 101 -13.13 8.61 -11.12
CA ARG A 101 -13.38 10.03 -11.35
C ARG A 101 -14.78 10.41 -10.87
N GLY A 102 -14.88 11.55 -10.21
CA GLY A 102 -16.15 12.04 -9.69
C GLY A 102 -17.12 12.57 -10.76
N ASP A 103 -16.62 12.94 -11.92
CA ASP A 103 -17.41 13.53 -13.01
C ASP A 103 -18.05 12.51 -13.96
N ASN A 104 -17.40 11.38 -14.20
CA ASN A 104 -17.81 10.40 -15.21
C ASN A 104 -17.67 8.94 -14.78
N ASP A 105 -17.35 8.70 -13.51
CA ASP A 105 -17.20 7.37 -12.92
C ASP A 105 -16.14 6.48 -13.60
N THR A 106 -15.18 7.07 -14.32
CA THR A 106 -14.09 6.32 -14.96
C THR A 106 -13.16 5.72 -13.90
N PRO A 107 -12.80 4.42 -13.98
CA PRO A 107 -11.81 3.83 -13.10
C PRO A 107 -10.46 4.53 -13.24
N VAL A 108 -9.83 4.83 -12.11
CA VAL A 108 -8.50 5.47 -12.02
C VAL A 108 -7.51 4.53 -11.37
N ALA A 109 -7.89 3.93 -10.25
CA ALA A 109 -7.06 2.94 -9.58
C ALA A 109 -7.89 1.96 -8.76
N THR A 110 -7.39 0.73 -8.68
CA THR A 110 -7.94 -0.33 -7.82
C THR A 110 -6.83 -0.95 -7.00
N GLY A 111 -7.01 -1.04 -5.70
CA GLY A 111 -6.00 -1.59 -4.79
C GLY A 111 -6.55 -2.64 -3.84
N VAL A 112 -5.76 -3.68 -3.61
CA VAL A 112 -6.00 -4.68 -2.55
C VAL A 112 -4.86 -4.60 -1.56
N VAL A 113 -5.20 -4.44 -0.28
CA VAL A 113 -4.23 -4.38 0.81
C VAL A 113 -4.50 -5.49 1.81
N ASP A 114 -3.48 -6.28 2.09
CA ASP A 114 -3.44 -7.23 3.19
C ASP A 114 -2.82 -6.56 4.42
N TRP A 115 -3.61 -6.47 5.47
CA TRP A 115 -3.22 -5.92 6.76
C TRP A 115 -3.00 -7.04 7.77
N ILE A 116 -1.93 -6.96 8.55
CA ILE A 116 -1.68 -7.86 9.68
C ILE A 116 -1.84 -7.07 10.97
N LEU A 117 -2.64 -7.61 11.91
CA LEU A 117 -2.77 -7.05 13.24
C LEU A 117 -1.58 -7.48 14.09
N THR A 118 -0.97 -6.51 14.77
CA THR A 118 0.18 -6.71 15.64
C THR A 118 -0.03 -6.07 17.01
N GLN A 119 0.62 -6.64 18.02
CA GLN A 119 0.79 -6.04 19.33
C GLN A 119 2.07 -5.20 19.31
N ASN A 120 1.97 -3.94 19.74
CA ASN A 120 3.08 -2.98 19.83
C ASN A 120 3.87 -2.82 18.50
N GLY A 121 3.21 -3.02 17.35
CA GLY A 121 3.82 -2.87 16.04
C GLY A 121 4.80 -4.00 15.63
N THR A 122 4.95 -5.05 16.42
CA THR A 122 5.96 -6.10 16.19
C THR A 122 5.40 -7.51 16.16
N THR A 123 4.63 -7.91 17.15
CA THR A 123 4.17 -9.29 17.33
C THR A 123 2.80 -9.52 16.72
N PRO A 124 2.64 -10.38 15.70
CA PRO A 124 1.34 -10.70 15.12
C PRO A 124 0.38 -11.28 16.17
N VAL A 125 -0.84 -10.74 16.23
CA VAL A 125 -1.89 -11.18 17.17
C VAL A 125 -3.20 -11.44 16.46
N ARG A 126 -4.04 -12.28 17.07
CA ARG A 126 -5.38 -12.56 16.53
C ARG A 126 -6.25 -11.31 16.55
N ILE A 127 -7.06 -11.15 15.52
CA ILE A 127 -8.12 -10.14 15.49
C ILE A 127 -9.05 -10.39 16.70
N PRO A 128 -9.30 -9.35 17.53
CA PRO A 128 -10.21 -9.49 18.67
C PRO A 128 -11.59 -10.00 18.25
N GLU A 129 -12.19 -10.84 19.06
CA GLU A 129 -13.49 -11.44 18.76
C GLU A 129 -14.59 -10.38 18.61
N GLU A 130 -14.53 -9.31 19.40
CA GLU A 130 -15.46 -8.18 19.31
C GLU A 130 -15.38 -7.49 17.93
N VAL A 131 -14.18 -7.36 17.33
CA VAL A 131 -13.99 -6.83 15.97
C VAL A 131 -14.51 -7.83 14.94
N ALA A 132 -14.16 -9.11 15.11
CA ALA A 132 -14.58 -10.17 14.19
C ALA A 132 -16.11 -10.35 14.15
N ALA A 133 -16.78 -10.13 15.27
CA ALA A 133 -18.23 -10.27 15.37
C ALA A 133 -19.02 -9.06 14.84
N THR A 134 -18.40 -7.88 14.80
CA THR A 134 -19.12 -6.63 14.50
C THR A 134 -18.70 -5.95 13.22
N PHE A 135 -17.47 -6.19 12.74
CA PHE A 135 -16.98 -5.54 11.53
C PHE A 135 -17.47 -6.30 10.28
N PRO A 136 -18.21 -5.66 9.37
CA PRO A 136 -18.77 -6.32 8.19
C PRO A 136 -17.69 -6.92 7.29
N GLY A 137 -17.89 -8.16 6.85
CA GLY A 137 -16.95 -8.89 5.98
C GLY A 137 -15.91 -9.73 6.72
N MET A 138 -15.80 -9.62 8.06
CA MET A 138 -14.86 -10.46 8.85
C MET A 138 -15.21 -11.94 8.81
N GLU A 139 -16.46 -12.28 8.55
CA GLU A 139 -16.95 -13.66 8.39
C GLU A 139 -16.42 -14.36 7.13
N ARG A 140 -15.94 -13.60 6.16
CA ARG A 140 -15.38 -14.11 4.90
C ARG A 140 -13.94 -14.50 5.09
N THR A 141 -13.58 -15.73 4.74
CA THR A 141 -12.19 -16.21 4.87
C THR A 141 -11.37 -15.86 3.64
N VAL A 142 -10.18 -15.32 3.85
CA VAL A 142 -9.20 -15.05 2.78
C VAL A 142 -7.93 -15.87 2.98
N ALA A 143 -7.35 -16.36 1.89
CA ALA A 143 -6.06 -17.05 1.91
C ALA A 143 -4.92 -16.04 1.74
N PRO A 144 -3.78 -16.22 2.44
CA PRO A 144 -2.56 -15.48 2.11
C PRO A 144 -2.15 -15.73 0.66
N LEU A 145 -1.69 -14.68 -0.01
CA LEU A 145 -1.20 -14.73 -1.39
C LEU A 145 0.25 -14.24 -1.38
N PRO A 146 1.24 -15.12 -1.20
CA PRO A 146 2.64 -14.72 -1.24
C PRO A 146 3.02 -14.23 -2.64
N LEU A 147 3.93 -13.27 -2.69
CA LEU A 147 4.56 -12.81 -3.92
C LEU A 147 5.88 -13.58 -4.07
N GLU A 148 6.14 -14.11 -5.25
CA GLU A 148 7.44 -14.71 -5.57
C GLU A 148 8.52 -13.63 -5.58
N GLU A 149 9.68 -13.96 -5.01
CA GLU A 149 10.87 -13.12 -4.98
C GLU A 149 11.96 -13.79 -5.81
N PRO A 150 12.14 -13.40 -7.08
CA PRO A 150 13.24 -13.92 -7.88
C PRO A 150 14.57 -13.34 -7.40
N ASP A 151 15.64 -14.11 -7.55
CA ASP A 151 16.98 -13.61 -7.28
C ASP A 151 17.40 -12.58 -8.35
N PRO A 152 18.02 -11.46 -7.93
CA PRO A 152 18.51 -10.48 -8.90
C PRO A 152 19.64 -11.06 -9.76
N PRO A 153 19.68 -10.76 -11.05
CA PRO A 153 20.81 -11.11 -11.91
C PRO A 153 22.13 -10.54 -11.38
N ALA A 154 23.22 -11.22 -11.65
CA ALA A 154 24.55 -10.72 -11.29
C ALA A 154 24.81 -9.35 -11.95
N GLY A 155 25.37 -8.41 -11.16
CA GLY A 155 25.75 -7.09 -11.66
C GLY A 155 24.64 -6.05 -11.76
N VAL A 156 23.45 -6.31 -11.23
CA VAL A 156 22.42 -5.27 -11.08
C VAL A 156 22.96 -4.16 -10.17
N PRO A 157 22.94 -2.88 -10.59
CA PRO A 157 23.42 -1.79 -9.76
C PRO A 157 22.57 -1.61 -8.51
N GLU A 158 23.22 -1.49 -7.36
CA GLU A 158 22.59 -1.10 -6.10
C GLU A 158 22.70 0.41 -5.87
N ALA A 159 21.69 1.03 -5.28
CA ALA A 159 21.77 2.37 -4.74
C ALA A 159 21.57 2.36 -3.23
N CYS A 160 22.29 3.27 -2.53
CA CYS A 160 22.13 3.48 -1.10
C CYS A 160 21.18 4.66 -0.88
N LEU A 161 20.27 4.49 0.06
CA LEU A 161 19.31 5.52 0.46
C LEU A 161 19.09 5.47 1.98
N TRP A 162 18.50 6.52 2.52
CA TRP A 162 18.13 6.59 3.94
C TRP A 162 16.66 6.92 4.08
N VAL A 163 16.03 6.33 5.10
CA VAL A 163 14.66 6.70 5.50
C VAL A 163 14.70 8.11 6.08
N ARG A 164 14.04 9.05 5.40
CA ARG A 164 13.98 10.45 5.83
C ARG A 164 12.90 10.63 6.90
N THR A 165 12.98 11.70 7.67
CA THR A 165 11.91 12.08 8.62
C THR A 165 10.57 12.32 7.92
N SER A 166 10.60 12.84 6.68
CA SER A 166 9.42 13.05 5.84
C SER A 166 8.79 11.76 5.28
N ASP A 167 9.50 10.64 5.34
CA ASP A 167 9.03 9.34 4.88
C ASP A 167 8.24 8.60 5.98
N ALA A 168 8.42 9.02 7.24
CA ALA A 168 7.87 8.34 8.40
C ALA A 168 6.38 8.63 8.65
N ASP A 169 5.71 7.64 9.18
CA ASP A 169 4.39 7.77 9.79
C ASP A 169 4.48 7.96 11.33
N ALA A 170 3.33 7.95 11.99
CA ALA A 170 3.24 8.11 13.45
C ALA A 170 3.93 6.99 14.26
N MET A 171 4.32 5.88 13.63
CA MET A 171 5.07 4.79 14.24
C MET A 171 6.59 4.97 14.14
N ALA A 172 7.05 6.11 13.61
CA ALA A 172 8.46 6.43 13.32
C ALA A 172 9.15 5.46 12.35
N HIS A 173 8.38 4.78 11.50
CA HIS A 173 8.87 3.94 10.41
C HIS A 173 8.44 4.53 9.07
N ALA A 174 9.15 4.19 7.99
CA ALA A 174 8.75 4.56 6.64
C ALA A 174 7.31 4.10 6.37
N ASN A 175 6.42 5.04 6.02
CA ASN A 175 5.06 4.72 5.65
C ASN A 175 5.04 3.77 4.44
N HIS A 176 4.19 2.75 4.48
CA HIS A 176 4.17 1.71 3.45
C HIS A 176 3.94 2.25 2.03
N ALA A 177 3.32 3.42 1.86
CA ALA A 177 3.13 4.05 0.56
C ALA A 177 4.44 4.64 -0.03
N VAL A 178 5.39 5.05 0.82
CA VAL A 178 6.69 5.62 0.39
C VAL A 178 7.47 4.61 -0.43
N TYR A 179 7.34 3.33 -0.15
CA TYR A 179 8.04 2.28 -0.88
C TYR A 179 7.66 2.19 -2.37
N LEU A 180 6.48 2.72 -2.76
CA LEU A 180 6.14 2.87 -4.17
C LEU A 180 6.94 4.00 -4.83
N ASP A 181 7.14 5.12 -4.10
CA ASP A 181 7.99 6.22 -4.59
C ASP A 181 9.43 5.73 -4.78
N LEU A 182 9.96 4.91 -3.83
CA LEU A 182 11.29 4.32 -3.94
C LEU A 182 11.40 3.31 -5.08
N LEU A 183 10.37 2.49 -5.30
CA LEU A 183 10.32 1.55 -6.43
C LEU A 183 10.33 2.30 -7.76
N ASP A 184 9.47 3.31 -7.91
CA ASP A 184 9.42 4.13 -9.14
C ASP A 184 10.77 4.78 -9.41
N ASP A 185 11.44 5.30 -8.37
CA ASP A 185 12.75 5.93 -8.49
C ASP A 185 13.84 4.92 -8.90
N ALA A 186 13.86 3.73 -8.30
CA ALA A 186 14.79 2.65 -8.65
C ALA A 186 14.59 2.15 -10.08
N VAL A 187 13.33 1.92 -10.48
CA VAL A 187 12.96 1.51 -11.84
C VAL A 187 13.34 2.60 -12.85
N PHE A 188 13.11 3.89 -12.52
CA PHE A 188 13.50 5.00 -13.37
C PHE A 188 15.01 5.06 -13.58
N ARG A 189 15.81 4.93 -12.51
CA ARG A 189 17.29 4.88 -12.58
C ARG A 189 17.79 3.73 -13.44
N ALA A 190 17.08 2.60 -13.44
CA ALA A 190 17.40 1.43 -14.25
C ALA A 190 16.90 1.52 -15.72
N GLY A 191 16.31 2.66 -16.13
CA GLY A 191 15.82 2.87 -17.50
C GLY A 191 14.36 2.55 -17.74
N GLY A 192 13.59 2.22 -16.70
CA GLY A 192 12.15 1.84 -16.75
C GLY A 192 11.17 3.02 -16.78
N GLY A 193 11.59 4.23 -17.16
CA GLY A 193 10.68 5.39 -17.28
C GLY A 193 9.40 5.13 -18.05
N PRO A 194 9.42 4.42 -19.20
CA PRO A 194 8.21 4.10 -19.95
C PRO A 194 7.17 3.29 -19.16
N VAL A 195 7.58 2.30 -18.35
CA VAL A 195 6.64 1.48 -17.57
C VAL A 195 5.98 2.29 -16.45
N ILE A 196 6.72 3.21 -15.83
CA ILE A 196 6.19 4.12 -14.80
C ILE A 196 5.13 5.06 -15.40
N ALA A 197 5.31 5.49 -16.64
CA ALA A 197 4.37 6.37 -17.34
C ALA A 197 3.17 5.63 -17.95
N ALA A 198 3.25 4.31 -18.11
CA ALA A 198 2.22 3.51 -18.78
C ALA A 198 0.92 3.43 -17.97
N HIS A 199 -0.20 3.29 -18.68
CA HIS A 199 -1.51 2.99 -18.13
C HIS A 199 -2.23 1.98 -19.05
N PRO A 200 -2.80 0.89 -18.51
CA PRO A 200 -2.73 0.51 -17.10
C PRO A 200 -1.38 -0.04 -16.69
N ARG A 201 -1.05 0.07 -15.41
CA ARG A 201 0.12 -0.58 -14.79
C ARG A 201 -0.23 -1.13 -13.42
N THR A 202 0.44 -2.21 -13.02
CA THR A 202 0.20 -2.88 -11.75
C THR A 202 1.47 -2.94 -10.93
N TYR A 203 1.37 -2.48 -9.69
CA TYR A 203 2.34 -2.67 -8.61
C TYR A 203 1.90 -3.83 -7.73
N ASP A 204 2.82 -4.68 -7.32
CA ASP A 204 2.58 -5.75 -6.36
C ASP A 204 3.76 -5.80 -5.40
N LEU A 205 3.55 -5.42 -4.14
CA LEU A 205 4.59 -5.26 -3.13
C LEU A 205 4.31 -6.14 -1.93
N GLN A 206 5.34 -6.80 -1.43
CA GLN A 206 5.28 -7.57 -0.19
C GLN A 206 6.28 -7.01 0.83
N TYR A 207 5.77 -6.64 2.00
CA TYR A 207 6.51 -6.04 3.10
C TYR A 207 6.95 -7.13 4.08
N HIS A 208 8.20 -7.07 4.53
CA HIS A 208 8.81 -8.06 5.44
C HIS A 208 9.17 -7.48 6.79
N ALA A 209 9.78 -6.28 6.78
CA ALA A 209 10.19 -5.59 7.99
C ALA A 209 9.94 -4.07 7.88
N ALA A 210 9.82 -3.42 9.01
CA ALA A 210 9.73 -1.97 9.09
C ALA A 210 11.14 -1.36 9.00
N ALA A 211 11.25 -0.20 8.32
CA ALA A 211 12.49 0.57 8.27
C ALA A 211 12.32 1.85 9.09
N PRO A 212 13.02 2.03 10.22
CA PRO A 212 12.92 3.22 11.05
C PRO A 212 13.56 4.44 10.39
N VAL A 213 13.22 5.63 10.87
CA VAL A 213 13.87 6.89 10.46
C VAL A 213 15.38 6.79 10.63
N GLY A 214 16.13 7.24 9.63
CA GLY A 214 17.59 7.19 9.60
C GLY A 214 18.18 5.83 9.22
N ALA A 215 17.37 4.79 9.02
CA ALA A 215 17.88 3.50 8.55
C ALA A 215 18.51 3.66 7.15
N ALA A 216 19.73 3.12 7.00
CA ALA A 216 20.35 2.93 5.70
C ALA A 216 19.74 1.73 5.00
N LEU A 217 19.45 1.89 3.71
CA LEU A 217 18.85 0.86 2.88
C LEU A 217 19.63 0.75 1.56
N ARG A 218 19.59 -0.45 0.97
CA ARG A 218 20.06 -0.71 -0.40
C ARG A 218 18.87 -1.13 -1.24
N ASP A 219 18.72 -0.49 -2.39
CA ASP A 219 17.70 -0.84 -3.36
C ASP A 219 18.31 -1.28 -4.68
N LEU A 220 17.60 -2.14 -5.38
CA LEU A 220 17.91 -2.55 -6.73
C LEU A 220 16.62 -2.85 -7.50
N ALA A 221 16.66 -2.55 -8.81
CA ALA A 221 15.57 -2.87 -9.74
C ALA A 221 16.15 -3.46 -11.02
N TRP A 222 15.46 -4.45 -11.58
CA TRP A 222 15.82 -5.10 -12.84
C TRP A 222 14.59 -5.53 -13.62
N ALA A 223 14.75 -5.63 -14.94
CA ALA A 223 13.70 -6.10 -15.82
C ALA A 223 13.93 -7.55 -16.24
N GLU A 224 12.88 -8.38 -16.17
CA GLU A 224 12.89 -9.75 -16.65
C GLU A 224 11.51 -10.10 -17.22
N GLY A 225 11.45 -10.64 -18.43
CA GLY A 225 10.20 -11.10 -19.05
C GLY A 225 9.08 -10.05 -19.14
N GLY A 226 9.43 -8.76 -19.30
CA GLY A 226 8.47 -7.63 -19.31
C GLY A 226 8.00 -7.17 -17.93
N THR A 227 8.52 -7.77 -16.88
CA THR A 227 8.26 -7.39 -15.47
C THR A 227 9.49 -6.67 -14.92
N TRP A 228 9.26 -5.56 -14.22
CA TRP A 228 10.26 -4.92 -13.37
C TRP A 228 10.15 -5.48 -11.95
N HIS A 229 11.27 -6.00 -11.46
CA HIS A 229 11.42 -6.47 -10.08
C HIS A 229 12.12 -5.42 -9.24
N TYR A 230 11.79 -5.38 -7.97
CA TYR A 230 12.35 -4.46 -6.99
C TYR A 230 12.66 -5.17 -5.69
N ARG A 231 13.83 -4.90 -5.12
CA ARG A 231 14.25 -5.39 -3.82
C ARG A 231 14.82 -4.26 -2.99
N LEU A 232 14.41 -4.19 -1.72
CA LEU A 232 14.89 -3.24 -0.74
C LEU A 232 15.32 -4.00 0.50
N ALA A 233 16.56 -3.82 0.95
CA ALA A 233 17.13 -4.49 2.11
C ALA A 233 18.01 -3.54 2.93
N THR A 234 18.33 -3.90 4.18
CA THR A 234 19.38 -3.21 4.93
C THR A 234 20.76 -3.58 4.38
N PRO A 235 21.83 -2.81 4.71
CA PRO A 235 23.20 -3.17 4.34
C PRO A 235 23.62 -4.57 4.80
N GLU A 236 23.07 -5.07 5.91
CA GLU A 236 23.32 -6.40 6.49
C GLU A 236 22.51 -7.50 5.80
N GLY A 237 21.64 -7.15 4.84
CA GLY A 237 20.86 -8.09 4.05
C GLY A 237 19.48 -8.45 4.61
N LEU A 238 18.99 -7.76 5.67
CA LEU A 238 17.61 -7.93 6.11
C LEU A 238 16.65 -7.38 5.03
N LEU A 239 15.83 -8.24 4.48
CA LEU A 239 14.84 -7.87 3.49
C LEU A 239 13.74 -7.01 4.12
N ILE A 240 13.57 -5.79 3.60
CA ILE A 240 12.51 -4.86 4.01
C ILE A 240 11.28 -5.07 3.12
N LEU A 241 11.49 -5.13 1.80
CA LEU A 241 10.42 -5.26 0.83
C LEU A 241 10.95 -5.87 -0.46
N HIS A 242 10.12 -6.68 -1.11
CA HIS A 242 10.27 -6.94 -2.54
C HIS A 242 8.97 -6.63 -3.28
N GLY A 243 9.08 -6.39 -4.58
CA GLY A 243 7.93 -6.04 -5.38
C GLY A 243 8.16 -6.17 -6.86
N ARG A 244 7.10 -5.94 -7.62
CA ARG A 244 7.15 -5.90 -9.09
C ARG A 244 6.24 -4.81 -9.64
N LEU A 245 6.62 -4.31 -10.81
CA LEU A 245 5.85 -3.37 -11.61
C LEU A 245 5.70 -3.95 -13.02
N VAL A 246 4.46 -3.99 -13.51
CA VAL A 246 4.12 -4.49 -14.86
C VAL A 246 3.22 -3.46 -15.52
N ALA A 247 3.54 -3.06 -16.75
CA ALA A 247 2.59 -2.37 -17.62
C ALA A 247 1.80 -3.43 -18.42
N SER A 248 0.49 -3.30 -18.45
CA SER A 248 -0.34 -4.09 -19.36
C SER A 248 -0.26 -3.46 -20.76
N ALA A 249 -0.06 -4.31 -21.76
CA ALA A 249 -0.08 -3.91 -23.16
C ALA A 249 -1.50 -3.52 -23.58
#